data_c58334e8cef9bc7c046299a74f0757bc
#
_entry.id   c58334e8cef9bc7c046299a74f0757bc
#
_cell.length_a   1.000
_cell.length_b   1.000
_cell.length_c   1.000
_cell.angle_alpha   90.00
_cell.angle_beta   90.00
_cell.angle_gamma   90.00
#
_symmetry.space_group_name_H-M   'P 1'
#
loop_
_entity.id
_entity.type
_entity.pdbx_description
1 polymer ?
#
loop_
_entity_poly.entity_id
_entity_poly.type
_entity_poly.pdbx_seq_one_letter_code
_entity_poly.pdbx_strand_id
1 'polypeptide(L)'
;MRRKRIDAIVSQIQYNTLADIGCDHAFIPIFAIQSGRVKNAIAIDISNGPLLNAEKNIFKKGLANEIKTRLGSGLKPLLDGEAQCVTIAGMGCETIIEILEDLDKFSSILQLIISPQTKLDLFRQFISTTDFYIEEELTIEEGKKKYTIFSCKKIV
;
A
#
# COMPACT_ATOMS: atom_id res chain seq x y z
N MET A 1 14.11 2.77 -13.26
CA MET A 1 14.98 2.17 -12.22
C MET A 1 14.14 1.81 -11.01
N ARG A 2 14.21 0.56 -10.60
CA ARG A 2 13.49 0.13 -9.40
C ARG A 2 14.25 0.56 -8.16
N ARG A 3 13.49 0.88 -7.12
CA ARG A 3 14.04 1.30 -5.83
C ARG A 3 13.99 0.11 -4.87
N LYS A 4 15.01 -0.02 -4.03
CA LYS A 4 15.08 -1.08 -3.02
C LYS A 4 13.81 -1.12 -2.14
N ARG A 5 13.31 0.05 -1.75
CA ARG A 5 12.11 0.16 -0.92
C ARG A 5 10.88 -0.45 -1.62
N ILE A 6 10.69 -0.13 -2.90
CA ILE A 6 9.55 -0.67 -3.65
C ILE A 6 9.68 -2.17 -3.82
N ASP A 7 10.88 -2.67 -4.14
CA ASP A 7 11.14 -4.09 -4.24
C ASP A 7 10.82 -4.80 -2.92
N ALA A 8 11.23 -4.21 -1.79
CA ALA A 8 11.00 -4.77 -0.47
C ALA A 8 9.51 -4.80 -0.11
N ILE A 9 8.77 -3.71 -0.41
CA ILE A 9 7.33 -3.65 -0.18
C ILE A 9 6.62 -4.73 -0.98
N VAL A 10 6.90 -4.82 -2.27
CA VAL A 10 6.25 -5.79 -3.17
C VAL A 10 6.57 -7.22 -2.76
N SER A 11 7.80 -7.49 -2.32
CA SER A 11 8.21 -8.83 -1.87
C SER A 11 7.42 -9.35 -0.68
N GLN A 12 6.81 -8.46 0.11
CA GLN A 12 6.00 -8.83 1.28
C GLN A 12 4.57 -9.20 0.94
N ILE A 13 4.08 -8.88 -0.25
CA ILE A 13 2.68 -9.13 -0.63
C ILE A 13 2.44 -10.63 -0.74
N GLN A 14 1.42 -11.12 -0.04
CA GLN A 14 1.09 -12.56 0.02
C GLN A 14 -0.26 -12.89 -0.60
N TYR A 15 -0.95 -11.92 -1.18
CA TYR A 15 -2.29 -12.09 -1.75
C TYR A 15 -2.34 -11.58 -3.18
N ASN A 16 -3.37 -11.97 -3.92
CA ASN A 16 -3.49 -11.68 -5.36
C ASN A 16 -4.07 -10.32 -5.69
N THR A 17 -4.71 -9.66 -4.74
CA THR A 17 -5.38 -8.38 -4.98
C THR A 17 -4.82 -7.30 -4.05
N LEU A 18 -4.47 -6.16 -4.63
CA LEU A 18 -3.78 -5.08 -3.94
C LEU A 18 -4.54 -3.76 -4.09
N ALA A 19 -4.62 -2.99 -3.00
CA ALA A 19 -4.95 -1.57 -3.06
C ALA A 19 -3.75 -0.76 -2.55
N ASP A 20 -3.26 0.16 -3.35
CA ASP A 20 -2.15 1.05 -3.00
C ASP A 20 -2.69 2.44 -2.73
N ILE A 21 -2.53 2.92 -1.50
CA ILE A 21 -3.10 4.18 -1.04
C ILE A 21 -2.02 5.27 -1.11
N GLY A 22 -2.34 6.37 -1.79
CA GLY A 22 -1.35 7.39 -2.11
C GLY A 22 -0.42 6.88 -3.19
N CYS A 23 -1.00 6.44 -4.30
CA CYS A 23 -0.30 5.67 -5.32
C CYS A 23 0.77 6.46 -6.09
N ASP A 24 0.65 7.78 -6.13
CA ASP A 24 1.58 8.68 -6.82
C ASP A 24 1.84 8.20 -8.27
N HIS A 25 3.04 7.74 -8.58
CA HIS A 25 3.40 7.23 -9.91
C HIS A 25 2.95 5.80 -10.19
N ALA A 26 2.29 5.16 -9.25
CA ALA A 26 1.84 3.76 -9.31
C ALA A 26 2.98 2.73 -9.45
N PHE A 27 4.18 3.05 -8.94
CA PHE A 27 5.32 2.12 -9.02
C PHE A 27 5.06 0.81 -8.27
N ILE A 28 4.41 0.87 -7.11
CA ILE A 28 4.09 -0.33 -6.32
C ILE A 28 3.12 -1.25 -7.06
N PRO A 29 1.94 -0.79 -7.50
CA PRO A 29 1.03 -1.67 -8.25
C PRO A 29 1.64 -2.17 -9.55
N ILE A 30 2.33 -1.32 -10.31
CA ILE A 30 2.94 -1.72 -11.57
C ILE A 30 3.95 -2.84 -11.33
N PHE A 31 4.87 -2.66 -10.40
CA PHE A 31 5.87 -3.68 -10.13
C PHE A 31 5.25 -4.95 -9.55
N ALA A 32 4.24 -4.83 -8.70
CA ALA A 32 3.53 -5.98 -8.14
C ALA A 32 2.90 -6.85 -9.24
N ILE A 33 2.29 -6.24 -10.26
CA ILE A 33 1.73 -6.95 -11.41
C ILE A 33 2.85 -7.55 -12.26
N GLN A 34 3.87 -6.75 -12.61
CA GLN A 34 4.97 -7.19 -13.46
C GLN A 34 5.75 -8.37 -12.87
N SER A 35 5.91 -8.40 -11.55
CA SER A 35 6.63 -9.47 -10.86
C SER A 35 5.78 -10.72 -10.63
N GLY A 36 4.50 -10.68 -10.99
CA GLY A 36 3.57 -11.80 -10.77
C GLY A 36 3.06 -11.95 -9.35
N ARG A 37 3.34 -10.97 -8.46
CA ARG A 37 2.88 -11.02 -7.07
C ARG A 37 1.38 -10.86 -6.92
N VAL A 38 0.78 -9.99 -7.72
CA VAL A 38 -0.67 -9.76 -7.71
C VAL A 38 -1.23 -9.89 -9.12
N LYS A 39 -2.52 -10.19 -9.21
CA LYS A 39 -3.23 -10.28 -10.48
C LYS A 39 -3.94 -8.98 -10.82
N ASN A 40 -4.46 -8.30 -9.82
CA ASN A 40 -5.21 -7.06 -9.98
C ASN A 40 -4.83 -6.10 -8.88
N ALA A 41 -4.82 -4.81 -9.21
CA ALA A 41 -4.53 -3.76 -8.25
C ALA A 41 -5.44 -2.55 -8.46
N ILE A 42 -5.68 -1.81 -7.37
CA ILE A 42 -6.39 -0.54 -7.38
C ILE A 42 -5.43 0.50 -6.82
N ALA A 43 -5.14 1.52 -7.62
CA ALA A 43 -4.28 2.62 -7.25
C ALA A 43 -5.15 3.82 -6.87
N ILE A 44 -5.07 4.25 -5.61
CA ILE A 44 -5.92 5.31 -5.05
C ILE A 44 -5.07 6.51 -4.69
N ASP A 45 -5.53 7.69 -5.07
CA ASP A 45 -4.90 8.94 -4.64
C ASP A 45 -5.97 10.00 -4.40
N ILE A 46 -5.69 10.89 -3.46
CA ILE A 46 -6.59 11.99 -3.11
C ILE A 46 -6.47 13.15 -4.09
N SER A 47 -5.40 13.20 -4.87
CA SER A 47 -5.07 14.32 -5.75
C SER A 47 -5.09 13.91 -7.22
N ASN A 48 -5.65 14.78 -8.07
CA ASN A 48 -5.75 14.53 -9.51
C ASN A 48 -4.39 14.45 -10.21
N GLY A 49 -3.43 15.28 -9.83
CA GLY A 49 -2.11 15.31 -10.46
C GLY A 49 -1.37 13.97 -10.36
N PRO A 50 -1.14 13.45 -9.16
CA PRO A 50 -0.55 12.12 -8.99
C PRO A 50 -1.34 11.02 -9.68
N LEU A 51 -2.68 11.08 -9.62
CA LEU A 51 -3.52 10.06 -10.24
C LEU A 51 -3.35 10.04 -11.76
N LEU A 52 -3.25 11.21 -12.41
CA LEU A 52 -2.97 11.30 -13.84
C LEU A 52 -1.60 10.73 -14.20
N ASN A 53 -0.58 10.98 -13.37
CA ASN A 53 0.73 10.40 -13.55
C ASN A 53 0.69 8.87 -13.43
N ALA A 54 -0.07 8.37 -12.45
CA ALA A 54 -0.28 6.93 -12.29
C ALA A 54 -0.93 6.32 -13.54
N GLU A 55 -1.99 6.94 -14.05
CA GLU A 55 -2.69 6.47 -15.25
C GLU A 55 -1.77 6.42 -16.47
N LYS A 56 -0.95 7.46 -16.66
CA LYS A 56 0.02 7.50 -17.77
C LYS A 56 1.04 6.37 -17.65
N ASN A 57 1.57 6.13 -16.47
CA ASN A 57 2.55 5.08 -16.23
C ASN A 57 1.94 3.69 -16.44
N ILE A 58 0.74 3.48 -15.95
CA ILE A 58 0.00 2.22 -16.12
C ILE A 58 -0.25 1.95 -17.62
N PHE A 59 -0.69 2.97 -18.34
CA PHE A 59 -0.94 2.86 -19.78
C PHE A 59 0.34 2.53 -20.56
N LYS A 60 1.45 3.23 -20.25
CA LYS A 60 2.74 2.98 -20.92
C LYS A 60 3.24 1.56 -20.71
N LYS A 61 2.93 0.94 -19.60
CA LYS A 61 3.33 -0.43 -19.28
C LYS A 61 2.32 -1.48 -19.79
N GLY A 62 1.23 -1.04 -20.42
CA GLY A 62 0.23 -1.96 -20.93
C GLY A 62 -0.60 -2.65 -19.87
N LEU A 63 -0.76 -2.04 -18.70
CA LEU A 63 -1.40 -2.67 -17.53
C LEU A 63 -2.78 -2.09 -17.18
N ALA A 64 -3.41 -1.38 -18.13
CA ALA A 64 -4.70 -0.74 -17.88
C ALA A 64 -5.82 -1.72 -17.54
N ASN A 65 -5.71 -2.99 -17.94
CA ASN A 65 -6.69 -4.00 -17.60
C ASN A 65 -6.48 -4.57 -16.19
N GLU A 66 -5.26 -4.55 -15.69
CA GLU A 66 -4.90 -5.14 -14.39
C GLU A 66 -4.93 -4.13 -13.25
N ILE A 67 -4.74 -2.84 -13.55
CA ILE A 67 -4.66 -1.78 -12.53
C ILE A 67 -5.72 -0.72 -12.81
N LYS A 68 -6.64 -0.54 -11.87
CA LYS A 68 -7.63 0.54 -11.90
C LYS A 68 -7.16 1.69 -11.02
N THR A 69 -7.49 2.92 -11.42
CA THR A 69 -7.22 4.12 -10.62
C THR A 69 -8.51 4.67 -10.05
N ARG A 70 -8.44 5.20 -8.84
CA ARG A 70 -9.58 5.86 -8.19
C ARG A 70 -9.14 7.11 -7.45
N LEU A 71 -9.91 8.19 -7.62
CA LEU A 71 -9.73 9.42 -6.87
C LEU A 71 -10.51 9.33 -5.58
N GLY A 72 -9.86 9.62 -4.47
CA GLY A 72 -10.54 9.67 -3.18
C GLY A 72 -9.59 9.58 -2.00
N SER A 73 -10.14 9.73 -0.81
CA SER A 73 -9.39 9.80 0.44
C SER A 73 -9.26 8.41 1.07
N GLY A 74 -8.02 7.95 1.22
CA GLY A 74 -7.71 6.73 1.95
C GLY A 74 -8.42 5.51 1.40
N LEU A 75 -9.10 4.78 2.26
CA LEU A 75 -9.86 3.58 1.91
C LEU A 75 -11.28 3.86 1.42
N LYS A 76 -11.72 5.12 1.45
CA LYS A 76 -13.11 5.47 1.12
C LYS A 76 -13.57 5.05 -0.28
N PRO A 77 -12.73 5.14 -1.33
CA PRO A 77 -13.15 4.68 -2.66
C PRO A 77 -13.16 3.17 -2.83
N LEU A 78 -12.58 2.42 -1.88
CA LEU A 78 -12.49 0.97 -1.96
C LEU A 78 -13.77 0.31 -1.46
N LEU A 79 -14.18 -0.76 -2.12
CA LEU A 79 -15.30 -1.59 -1.68
C LEU A 79 -14.76 -2.87 -1.02
N ASP A 80 -15.50 -3.37 -0.03
CA ASP A 80 -15.15 -4.65 0.60
C ASP A 80 -15.19 -5.76 -0.46
N GLY A 81 -14.19 -6.64 -0.42
CA GLY A 81 -14.04 -7.71 -1.40
C GLY A 81 -13.07 -7.38 -2.54
N GLU A 82 -12.69 -6.11 -2.73
CA GLU A 82 -11.84 -5.71 -3.85
C GLU A 82 -10.35 -5.90 -3.62
N ALA A 83 -9.89 -5.88 -2.37
CA ALA A 83 -8.47 -6.02 -2.07
C ALA A 83 -8.25 -6.86 -0.83
N GLN A 84 -7.25 -7.72 -0.88
CA GLN A 84 -6.80 -8.53 0.26
C GLN A 84 -5.57 -7.91 0.93
N CYS A 85 -4.75 -7.18 0.19
CA CYS A 85 -3.58 -6.49 0.69
C CYS A 85 -3.70 -4.99 0.44
N VAL A 86 -3.33 -4.19 1.42
CA VAL A 86 -3.26 -2.73 1.31
C VAL A 86 -1.83 -2.29 1.57
N THR A 87 -1.30 -1.45 0.67
CA THR A 87 0.01 -0.82 0.84
C THR A 87 -0.17 0.67 1.07
N ILE A 88 0.55 1.21 2.05
CA ILE A 88 0.63 2.66 2.29
C ILE A 88 2.08 3.01 2.60
N ALA A 89 2.69 3.80 1.74
CA ALA A 89 4.09 4.21 1.91
C ALA A 89 4.25 5.70 1.62
N GLY A 90 5.21 6.32 2.28
CA GLY A 90 5.55 7.72 2.00
C GLY A 90 4.67 8.75 2.68
N MET A 91 3.96 8.38 3.73
CA MET A 91 3.14 9.28 4.53
C MET A 91 3.59 9.29 5.97
N GLY A 92 3.28 10.38 6.69
CA GLY A 92 3.45 10.45 8.14
C GLY A 92 2.51 9.48 8.86
N CYS A 93 2.91 9.04 10.04
CA CYS A 93 2.16 8.04 10.79
C CYS A 93 0.73 8.48 11.11
N GLU A 94 0.53 9.75 11.47
CA GLU A 94 -0.81 10.26 11.81
C GLU A 94 -1.78 10.15 10.65
N THR A 95 -1.32 10.46 9.43
CA THR A 95 -2.14 10.31 8.21
C THR A 95 -2.47 8.85 7.96
N ILE A 96 -1.51 7.96 8.14
CA ILE A 96 -1.71 6.52 7.97
C ILE A 96 -2.76 6.01 8.96
N ILE A 97 -2.68 6.43 10.22
CA ILE A 97 -3.65 6.03 11.24
C ILE A 97 -5.06 6.51 10.87
N GLU A 98 -5.21 7.74 10.40
CA GLU A 98 -6.51 8.25 9.94
C GLU A 98 -7.08 7.37 8.81
N ILE A 99 -6.24 6.98 7.86
CA ILE A 99 -6.66 6.11 6.75
C ILE A 99 -7.12 4.75 7.29
N LEU A 100 -6.38 4.18 8.22
CA LEU A 100 -6.65 2.85 8.76
C LEU A 100 -7.80 2.82 9.78
N GLU A 101 -8.34 3.97 10.19
CA GLU A 101 -9.55 4.02 11.01
C GLU A 101 -10.76 3.41 10.30
N ASP A 102 -10.78 3.39 8.97
CA ASP A 102 -11.85 2.77 8.18
C ASP A 102 -11.65 1.25 7.99
N LEU A 103 -10.60 0.68 8.54
CA LEU A 103 -10.21 -0.71 8.31
C LEU A 103 -11.30 -1.72 8.72
N ASP A 104 -12.06 -1.41 9.77
CA ASP A 104 -13.13 -2.27 10.28
C ASP A 104 -14.24 -2.55 9.26
N LYS A 105 -14.36 -1.68 8.27
CA LYS A 105 -15.39 -1.80 7.23
C LYS A 105 -15.06 -2.86 6.19
N PHE A 106 -13.86 -3.46 6.27
CA PHE A 106 -13.37 -4.38 5.26
C PHE A 106 -13.05 -5.73 5.87
N SER A 107 -13.85 -6.74 5.51
CA SER A 107 -13.55 -8.12 5.91
C SER A 107 -12.52 -8.77 4.97
N SER A 108 -12.40 -8.28 3.75
CA SER A 108 -11.51 -8.85 2.74
C SER A 108 -10.04 -8.47 2.94
N ILE A 109 -9.72 -7.38 3.66
CA ILE A 109 -8.35 -6.97 3.87
C ILE A 109 -7.71 -7.86 4.93
N LEU A 110 -6.69 -8.62 4.52
CA LEU A 110 -6.01 -9.60 5.35
C LEU A 110 -4.56 -9.25 5.65
N GLN A 111 -4.00 -8.32 4.87
CA GLN A 111 -2.61 -7.90 5.02
C GLN A 111 -2.47 -6.40 4.80
N LEU A 112 -1.63 -5.78 5.62
CA LEU A 112 -1.22 -4.39 5.48
C LEU A 112 0.30 -4.34 5.34
N ILE A 113 0.79 -3.59 4.37
CA ILE A 113 2.22 -3.31 4.23
C ILE A 113 2.38 -1.81 4.32
N ILE A 114 2.96 -1.36 5.42
CA ILE A 114 2.94 0.05 5.81
C ILE A 114 4.36 0.53 6.02
N SER A 115 4.71 1.65 5.38
CA SER A 115 6.01 2.29 5.56
C SER A 115 5.84 3.75 5.96
N PRO A 116 5.65 4.02 7.27
CA PRO A 116 5.49 5.38 7.76
C PRO A 116 6.80 6.16 7.63
N GLN A 117 6.71 7.46 7.35
CA GLN A 117 7.87 8.35 7.33
C GLN A 117 8.27 8.83 8.73
N THR A 118 7.36 8.79 9.69
CA THR A 118 7.55 9.36 11.03
C THR A 118 6.92 8.46 12.08
N LYS A 119 7.36 8.63 13.33
CA LYS A 119 6.68 8.09 14.54
C LYS A 119 6.38 6.60 14.46
N LEU A 120 7.42 5.79 14.21
CA LEU A 120 7.26 4.34 14.08
C LEU A 120 6.65 3.70 15.33
N ASP A 121 7.01 4.18 16.52
CA ASP A 121 6.44 3.64 17.77
C ASP A 121 4.94 3.93 17.88
N LEU A 122 4.49 5.06 17.38
CA LEU A 122 3.07 5.38 17.35
C LEU A 122 2.32 4.38 16.46
N PHE A 123 2.91 4.00 15.34
CA PHE A 123 2.33 2.98 14.46
C PHE A 123 2.24 1.63 15.17
N ARG A 124 3.31 1.22 15.86
CA ARG A 124 3.31 -0.05 16.62
C ARG A 124 2.21 -0.06 17.68
N GLN A 125 2.04 1.04 18.40
CA GLN A 125 0.97 1.18 19.39
C GLN A 125 -0.41 1.09 18.75
N PHE A 126 -0.60 1.77 17.62
CA PHE A 126 -1.87 1.77 16.90
C PHE A 126 -2.26 0.36 16.45
N ILE A 127 -1.35 -0.36 15.80
CA ILE A 127 -1.65 -1.72 15.31
C ILE A 127 -2.04 -2.65 16.47
N SER A 128 -1.45 -2.49 17.64
CA SER A 128 -1.79 -3.31 18.81
C SER A 128 -3.24 -3.14 19.26
N THR A 129 -3.92 -2.07 18.86
CA THR A 129 -5.33 -1.82 19.17
C THR A 129 -6.29 -2.35 18.10
N THR A 130 -5.78 -2.93 17.03
CA THR A 130 -6.57 -3.40 15.88
C THR A 130 -6.63 -4.93 15.85
N ASP A 131 -7.36 -5.45 14.87
CA ASP A 131 -7.42 -6.89 14.61
C ASP A 131 -6.21 -7.38 13.78
N PHE A 132 -5.16 -6.57 13.67
CA PHE A 132 -3.94 -6.92 12.96
C PHE A 132 -2.76 -6.99 13.94
N TYR A 133 -1.72 -7.70 13.53
CA TYR A 133 -0.46 -7.74 14.26
C TYR A 133 0.70 -7.56 13.29
N ILE A 134 1.81 -7.05 13.79
CA ILE A 134 3.04 -6.90 13.00
C ILE A 134 3.72 -8.27 12.91
N GLU A 135 3.72 -8.85 11.73
CA GLU A 135 4.40 -10.12 11.47
C GLU A 135 5.89 -9.91 11.26
N GLU A 136 6.27 -8.82 10.59
CA GLU A 136 7.66 -8.54 10.25
C GLU A 136 7.91 -7.05 10.17
N GLU A 137 9.10 -6.62 10.60
CA GLU A 137 9.62 -5.28 10.40
C GLU A 137 10.91 -5.38 9.62
N LEU A 138 10.99 -4.67 8.50
CA LEU A 138 12.19 -4.59 7.68
C LEU A 138 12.74 -3.18 7.69
N THR A 139 14.06 -3.04 7.77
CA THR A 139 14.73 -1.76 7.57
C THR A 139 15.53 -1.82 6.28
N ILE A 140 15.25 -0.89 5.39
CA ILE A 140 15.89 -0.80 4.08
C ILE A 140 16.66 0.50 4.00
N GLU A 141 17.92 0.41 3.58
CA GLU A 141 18.73 1.59 3.30
C GLU A 141 18.72 1.87 1.80
N GLU A 142 18.33 3.08 1.43
CA GLU A 142 18.33 3.54 0.05
C GLU A 142 18.96 4.93 0.01
N GLY A 143 20.18 5.00 -0.54
CA GLY A 143 20.98 6.21 -0.47
C GLY A 143 21.34 6.52 0.98
N LYS A 144 21.02 7.74 1.42
CA LYS A 144 21.25 8.19 2.80
C LYS A 144 20.04 7.99 3.70
N LYS A 145 18.95 7.46 3.19
CA LYS A 145 17.70 7.29 3.93
C LYS A 145 17.50 5.86 4.39
N LYS A 146 16.89 5.73 5.56
CA LYS A 146 16.42 4.45 6.08
C LYS A 146 14.90 4.44 6.06
N TYR A 147 14.34 3.32 5.62
CA TYR A 147 12.89 3.11 5.59
C TYR A 147 12.56 1.88 6.40
N THR A 148 11.54 1.99 7.23
CA THR A 148 10.98 0.84 7.94
C THR A 148 9.69 0.41 7.26
N ILE A 149 9.58 -0.89 6.99
CA ILE A 149 8.42 -1.49 6.36
C ILE A 149 7.82 -2.49 7.34
N PHE A 150 6.57 -2.28 7.71
CA PHE A 150 5.82 -3.19 8.56
C PHE A 150 4.93 -4.07 7.70
N SER A 151 5.08 -5.38 7.81
CA SER A 151 4.14 -6.32 7.24
C SER A 151 3.21 -6.80 8.35
N CYS A 152 1.93 -6.47 8.22
CA CYS A 152 0.92 -6.76 9.24
C CYS A 152 -0.10 -7.75 8.69
N LYS A 153 -0.56 -8.66 9.55
CA LYS A 153 -1.57 -9.65 9.19
C LYS A 153 -2.75 -9.58 10.11
N LYS A 154 -3.91 -9.94 9.57
CA LYS A 154 -5.13 -10.03 10.36
C LYS A 154 -5.03 -11.21 11.33
N ILE A 155 -5.43 -10.97 12.57
CA ILE A 155 -5.55 -12.01 13.60
C ILE A 155 -6.74 -12.89 13.23
N VAL A 156 -6.52 -14.19 13.20
CA VAL A 156 -7.54 -15.16 12.81
C VAL A 156 -8.27 -15.66 14.05
#